data_8a92df1659779f27b6296076caf87920
#
_entry.id   8a92df1659779f27b6296076caf87920
#
_cell.length_a   1.000
_cell.length_b   1.000
_cell.length_c   1.000
_cell.angle_alpha   90.00
_cell.angle_beta   90.00
_cell.angle_gamma   90.00
#
_symmetry.space_group_name_H-M   'P 1'
#
loop_
_entity.id
_entity.type
_entity.pdbx_description
1 polymer ?
#
loop_
_entity_poly.entity_id
_entity_poly.type
_entity_poly.pdbx_seq_one_letter_code
_entity_poly.pdbx_strand_id
1 'polypeptide(L)'
;MYRTSKWMWIALAILALGLVAAISGGPTARAPRNIVDNTQTLAPGIPTFSGTDTIVITPVFTFPVHGFAANALELPEHFGTHVDAPFHFAGPGHLFVNEIAVQDLVGPAVVVDVRDNVASDEDYRLTVTDLQAWERRHGRIPRGAIVIMFSGWGERWGDPDAYRNFHDGALHFPGFSAESVSWLLDHRDIVGIGIDTLSVDYGPSTDFIVHHIINGANKWAVENLANLDQTPASGGLMVVSPMKIQSGTGGTARAYTLFNFDGGRTSGPAPG
;
A
#
# COMPACT_ATOMS: atom_id res chain seq x y z
N MET A 1 11.98 12.65 78.46
CA MET A 1 12.62 11.51 77.82
C MET A 1 11.56 10.68 77.04
N TYR A 2 11.37 10.93 75.77
CA TYR A 2 10.46 10.13 74.94
C TYR A 2 11.29 9.18 74.05
N ARG A 3 11.20 7.88 74.39
CA ARG A 3 11.74 6.82 73.49
C ARG A 3 10.77 6.63 72.32
N THR A 4 11.07 7.20 71.14
CA THR A 4 10.36 6.88 69.93
C THR A 4 10.78 5.47 69.47
N SER A 5 9.79 4.60 69.32
CA SER A 5 9.95 3.18 69.04
C SER A 5 10.48 2.98 67.62
N LYS A 6 11.54 2.21 67.43
CA LYS A 6 12.15 1.80 66.15
C LYS A 6 11.17 1.08 65.21
N TRP A 7 10.02 0.66 65.78
CA TRP A 7 8.99 -0.08 65.00
C TRP A 7 8.13 0.81 64.07
N MET A 8 8.07 2.11 64.36
CA MET A 8 7.29 3.04 63.52
C MET A 8 7.93 3.34 62.20
N TRP A 9 9.26 3.20 62.07
CA TRP A 9 10.00 3.43 60.84
C TRP A 9 9.99 2.22 59.89
N ILE A 10 9.88 1.01 60.45
CA ILE A 10 9.80 -0.23 59.65
C ILE A 10 8.42 -0.34 58.98
N ALA A 11 7.35 0.09 59.65
CA ALA A 11 6.01 0.09 59.05
C ALA A 11 5.86 1.12 57.91
N LEU A 12 6.51 2.29 58.03
CA LEU A 12 6.50 3.32 56.98
C LEU A 12 7.36 2.92 55.77
N ALA A 13 8.47 2.19 55.96
CA ALA A 13 9.30 1.69 54.87
C ALA A 13 8.59 0.58 54.08
N ILE A 14 7.81 -0.27 54.73
CA ILE A 14 7.05 -1.33 54.02
C ILE A 14 5.87 -0.74 53.25
N LEU A 15 5.21 0.33 53.73
CA LEU A 15 4.15 1.02 53.03
C LEU A 15 4.70 1.78 51.78
N ALA A 16 5.92 2.36 51.88
CA ALA A 16 6.55 3.06 50.77
C ALA A 16 7.02 2.09 49.68
N LEU A 17 7.49 0.87 50.00
CA LEU A 17 7.85 -0.15 49.03
C LEU A 17 6.62 -0.80 48.37
N GLY A 18 5.49 -0.90 49.08
CA GLY A 18 4.24 -1.42 48.47
C GLY A 18 3.57 -0.46 47.50
N LEU A 19 3.77 0.85 47.66
CA LEU A 19 3.16 1.86 46.78
C LEU A 19 3.98 2.14 45.52
N VAL A 20 5.29 1.83 45.52
CA VAL A 20 6.15 1.98 44.33
C VAL A 20 6.02 0.79 43.35
N ALA A 21 5.58 -0.37 43.85
CA ALA A 21 5.35 -1.55 42.98
C ALA A 21 4.05 -1.47 42.15
N ALA A 22 3.15 -0.53 42.48
CA ALA A 22 1.86 -0.38 41.76
C ALA A 22 1.90 0.61 40.55
N ILE A 23 3.04 1.28 40.31
CA ILE A 23 3.16 2.28 39.23
C ILE A 23 4.16 1.83 38.15
N SER A 24 4.77 0.66 38.26
CA SER A 24 5.50 0.05 37.14
C SER A 24 4.54 -0.74 36.25
N GLY A 25 3.55 -0.06 35.66
CA GLY A 25 2.95 -0.47 34.42
C GLY A 25 4.06 -0.37 33.37
N GLY A 26 4.84 -1.45 33.20
CA GLY A 26 5.73 -1.57 32.07
C GLY A 26 4.94 -1.27 30.78
N PRO A 27 5.59 -0.83 29.70
CA PRO A 27 4.89 -0.55 28.46
C PRO A 27 4.05 -1.78 28.16
N THR A 28 2.73 -1.63 28.19
CA THR A 28 1.80 -2.69 27.77
C THR A 28 2.24 -3.07 26.37
N ALA A 29 2.75 -4.27 26.21
CA ALA A 29 3.15 -4.77 24.90
C ALA A 29 1.93 -4.58 23.99
N ARG A 30 2.07 -3.65 23.04
CA ARG A 30 1.01 -3.36 22.09
C ARG A 30 0.76 -4.67 21.37
N ALA A 31 -0.48 -5.17 21.40
CA ALA A 31 -0.83 -6.38 20.65
C ALA A 31 -0.28 -6.25 19.21
N PRO A 32 0.33 -7.29 18.64
CA PRO A 32 0.86 -7.25 17.30
C PRO A 32 -0.27 -6.78 16.37
N ARG A 33 -0.10 -5.59 15.79
CA ARG A 33 -1.03 -5.10 14.80
C ARG A 33 -0.71 -5.86 13.51
N ASN A 34 -1.69 -6.57 13.00
CA ASN A 34 -1.58 -7.22 11.70
C ASN A 34 -1.74 -6.15 10.60
N ILE A 35 -0.67 -5.39 10.39
CA ILE A 35 -0.58 -4.33 9.40
C ILE A 35 0.68 -4.58 8.58
N VAL A 36 0.53 -4.67 7.26
CA VAL A 36 1.62 -4.69 6.31
C VAL A 36 1.72 -3.31 5.66
N ASP A 37 2.91 -2.74 5.67
CA ASP A 37 3.24 -1.53 4.92
C ASP A 37 3.55 -1.92 3.48
N ASN A 38 2.66 -1.60 2.57
CA ASN A 38 2.79 -1.91 1.14
C ASN A 38 3.43 -0.75 0.35
N THR A 39 4.24 0.10 1.01
CA THR A 39 4.82 1.30 0.42
C THR A 39 6.33 1.20 0.30
N GLN A 40 6.87 1.54 -0.86
CA GLN A 40 8.30 1.72 -1.06
C GLN A 40 8.77 3.04 -0.45
N THR A 41 9.99 3.05 0.09
CA THR A 41 10.59 4.30 0.60
C THR A 41 10.95 5.21 -0.56
N LEU A 42 10.51 6.48 -0.50
CA LEU A 42 10.91 7.50 -1.46
C LEU A 42 12.35 7.94 -1.20
N ALA A 43 13.21 7.75 -2.17
CA ALA A 43 14.63 8.14 -2.11
C ALA A 43 15.14 8.50 -3.50
N PRO A 44 16.20 9.29 -3.60
CA PRO A 44 16.94 9.44 -4.85
C PRO A 44 17.45 8.08 -5.35
N GLY A 45 17.34 7.85 -6.66
CA GLY A 45 17.88 6.64 -7.30
C GLY A 45 17.01 5.39 -7.18
N ILE A 46 15.75 5.49 -6.71
CA ILE A 46 14.80 4.38 -6.80
C ILE A 46 14.42 4.10 -8.26
N PRO A 47 13.94 2.87 -8.59
CA PRO A 47 13.47 2.57 -9.93
C PRO A 47 12.36 3.52 -10.39
N THR A 48 12.43 3.97 -11.65
CA THR A 48 11.39 4.77 -12.29
C THR A 48 11.17 4.31 -13.71
N PHE A 49 9.98 4.54 -14.26
CA PHE A 49 9.63 4.12 -15.62
C PHE A 49 10.59 4.75 -16.65
N SER A 50 10.85 6.05 -16.56
CA SER A 50 11.78 6.77 -17.44
C SER A 50 13.25 6.36 -17.24
N GLY A 51 13.61 5.88 -16.03
CA GLY A 51 14.98 5.62 -15.60
C GLY A 51 15.78 6.89 -15.26
N THR A 52 15.17 8.06 -15.33
CA THR A 52 15.84 9.36 -15.11
C THR A 52 15.14 10.23 -14.06
N ASP A 53 13.89 9.95 -13.73
CA ASP A 53 13.16 10.68 -12.69
C ASP A 53 13.78 10.44 -11.31
N THR A 54 13.74 11.46 -10.47
CA THR A 54 14.24 11.38 -9.11
C THR A 54 13.48 12.32 -8.19
N ILE A 55 13.62 12.09 -6.89
CA ILE A 55 13.21 13.03 -5.87
C ILE A 55 14.40 13.90 -5.47
N VAL A 56 14.20 15.21 -5.38
CA VAL A 56 15.15 16.13 -4.76
C VAL A 56 14.67 16.45 -3.35
N ILE A 57 15.53 16.18 -2.36
CA ILE A 57 15.27 16.44 -0.94
C ILE A 57 16.23 17.51 -0.49
N THR A 58 15.74 18.76 -0.31
CA THR A 58 16.55 19.90 0.08
C THR A 58 16.30 20.28 1.54
N PRO A 59 17.29 20.18 2.44
CA PRO A 59 17.15 20.67 3.80
C PRO A 59 16.92 22.20 3.81
N VAL A 60 15.76 22.63 4.33
CA VAL A 60 15.41 24.05 4.52
C VAL A 60 15.80 24.50 5.92
N PHE A 61 15.53 23.65 6.91
CA PHE A 61 15.92 23.87 8.31
C PHE A 61 16.65 22.65 8.83
N THR A 62 17.70 22.88 9.64
CA THR A 62 18.49 21.81 10.25
C THR A 62 18.47 21.94 11.76
N PHE A 63 18.38 20.81 12.46
CA PHE A 63 18.23 20.79 13.92
C PHE A 63 19.35 21.53 14.67
N PRO A 64 20.65 21.40 14.30
CA PRO A 64 21.74 22.09 15.02
C PRO A 64 21.66 23.61 14.95
N VAL A 65 21.08 24.19 13.88
CA VAL A 65 21.00 25.62 13.66
C VAL A 65 19.68 26.19 14.16
N HIS A 66 18.58 25.48 13.97
CA HIS A 66 17.23 26.03 14.12
C HIS A 66 16.43 25.39 15.26
N GLY A 67 16.91 24.29 15.88
CA GLY A 67 16.18 23.52 16.89
C GLY A 67 15.05 22.66 16.34
N PHE A 68 14.86 22.63 15.03
CA PHE A 68 13.94 21.75 14.29
C PHE A 68 14.51 21.48 12.89
N ALA A 69 13.93 20.50 12.18
CA ALA A 69 14.35 20.16 10.82
C ALA A 69 13.12 20.12 9.89
N ALA A 70 13.31 20.60 8.65
CA ALA A 70 12.33 20.48 7.58
C ALA A 70 13.05 20.45 6.22
N ASN A 71 12.48 19.69 5.28
CA ASN A 71 12.95 19.61 3.91
C ASN A 71 11.91 20.16 2.94
N ALA A 72 12.37 20.70 1.82
CA ALA A 72 11.56 20.86 0.61
C ALA A 72 11.74 19.62 -0.27
N LEU A 73 10.66 19.22 -0.95
CA LEU A 73 10.64 18.07 -1.86
C LEU A 73 10.25 18.53 -3.25
N GLU A 74 10.96 18.02 -4.25
CA GLU A 74 10.59 18.14 -5.66
C GLU A 74 10.61 16.73 -6.26
N LEU A 75 9.46 16.28 -6.79
CA LEU A 75 9.29 14.94 -7.33
C LEU A 75 8.14 14.92 -8.34
N PRO A 76 8.17 14.00 -9.33
CA PRO A 76 7.02 13.73 -10.20
C PRO A 76 5.82 13.18 -9.43
N GLU A 77 4.59 13.39 -9.91
CA GLU A 77 3.38 12.81 -9.31
C GLU A 77 3.40 11.27 -9.32
N HIS A 78 3.93 10.67 -10.39
CA HIS A 78 4.05 9.22 -10.58
C HIS A 78 5.44 8.74 -10.15
N PHE A 79 5.69 8.71 -8.83
CA PHE A 79 7.01 8.40 -8.27
C PHE A 79 6.92 7.48 -7.05
N GLY A 80 7.71 6.40 -7.04
CA GLY A 80 7.66 5.38 -5.99
C GLY A 80 6.32 4.63 -5.98
N THR A 81 5.83 4.23 -4.81
CA THR A 81 4.44 3.75 -4.69
C THR A 81 3.50 4.92 -4.86
N HIS A 82 2.66 4.87 -5.90
CA HIS A 82 1.79 5.99 -6.28
C HIS A 82 0.46 5.51 -6.85
N VAL A 83 -0.51 6.42 -6.90
CA VAL A 83 -1.81 6.21 -7.53
C VAL A 83 -1.86 6.95 -8.87
N ASP A 84 -2.34 6.27 -9.90
CA ASP A 84 -2.78 6.85 -11.15
C ASP A 84 -4.25 7.18 -11.05
N ALA A 85 -4.59 8.47 -11.10
CA ALA A 85 -5.97 8.91 -11.10
C ALA A 85 -6.63 8.64 -12.46
N PRO A 86 -7.96 8.52 -12.53
CA PRO A 86 -8.67 8.31 -13.78
C PRO A 86 -8.29 9.30 -14.89
N PHE A 87 -8.03 10.56 -14.54
CA PHE A 87 -7.62 11.59 -15.50
C PHE A 87 -6.31 11.24 -16.25
N HIS A 88 -5.43 10.43 -15.64
CA HIS A 88 -4.09 10.16 -16.17
C HIS A 88 -4.11 9.67 -17.63
N PHE A 89 -4.90 8.64 -17.94
CA PHE A 89 -5.03 8.10 -19.30
C PHE A 89 -6.41 8.35 -19.94
N ALA A 90 -7.43 8.73 -19.17
CA ALA A 90 -8.75 8.97 -19.72
C ALA A 90 -9.00 10.46 -20.04
N GLY A 91 -8.26 11.39 -19.44
CA GLY A 91 -8.33 12.82 -19.77
C GLY A 91 -9.62 13.52 -19.31
N PRO A 92 -10.04 14.57 -20.04
CA PRO A 92 -11.16 15.42 -19.64
C PRO A 92 -12.47 14.67 -19.38
N GLY A 93 -13.12 15.00 -18.28
CA GLY A 93 -14.36 14.34 -17.84
C GLY A 93 -14.14 13.20 -16.86
N HIS A 94 -12.89 12.90 -16.52
CA HIS A 94 -12.52 11.90 -15.53
C HIS A 94 -11.91 12.53 -14.29
N LEU A 95 -11.89 11.78 -13.17
CA LEU A 95 -11.51 12.30 -11.86
C LEU A 95 -10.00 12.55 -11.76
N PHE A 96 -9.61 13.71 -11.24
CA PHE A 96 -8.28 13.97 -10.73
C PHE A 96 -8.07 13.28 -9.37
N VAL A 97 -6.81 13.13 -8.93
CA VAL A 97 -6.48 12.44 -7.67
C VAL A 97 -7.16 13.09 -6.44
N ASN A 98 -7.31 14.41 -6.43
CA ASN A 98 -8.00 15.12 -5.34
C ASN A 98 -9.53 14.95 -5.33
N GLU A 99 -10.10 14.39 -6.39
CA GLU A 99 -11.54 14.18 -6.57
C GLU A 99 -11.94 12.72 -6.26
N ILE A 100 -11.00 11.79 -6.19
CA ILE A 100 -11.28 10.42 -5.78
C ILE A 100 -11.86 10.45 -4.36
N ALA A 101 -13.04 9.88 -4.19
CA ALA A 101 -13.71 9.82 -2.90
C ALA A 101 -12.92 8.93 -1.94
N VAL A 102 -12.75 9.36 -0.67
CA VAL A 102 -11.93 8.65 0.31
C VAL A 102 -12.39 7.20 0.55
N GLN A 103 -13.70 6.92 0.44
CA GLN A 103 -14.26 5.59 0.55
C GLN A 103 -13.82 4.64 -0.58
N ASP A 104 -13.46 5.19 -1.74
CA ASP A 104 -12.96 4.42 -2.88
C ASP A 104 -11.44 4.16 -2.80
N LEU A 105 -10.76 4.78 -1.82
CA LEU A 105 -9.35 4.56 -1.50
C LEU A 105 -9.15 3.49 -0.41
N VAL A 106 -10.23 2.86 0.05
CA VAL A 106 -10.23 1.82 1.08
C VAL A 106 -11.13 0.68 0.62
N GLY A 107 -10.58 -0.53 0.58
CA GLY A 107 -11.36 -1.69 0.12
C GLY A 107 -10.78 -3.04 0.53
N PRO A 108 -11.56 -4.11 0.40
CA PRO A 108 -11.06 -5.47 0.56
C PRO A 108 -9.86 -5.71 -0.36
N ALA A 109 -8.73 -6.15 0.23
CA ALA A 109 -7.55 -6.55 -0.54
C ALA A 109 -7.79 -7.95 -1.15
N VAL A 110 -7.65 -8.03 -2.47
CA VAL A 110 -7.68 -9.27 -3.25
C VAL A 110 -6.32 -9.43 -3.89
N VAL A 111 -5.45 -10.27 -3.30
CA VAL A 111 -4.07 -10.48 -3.78
C VAL A 111 -4.03 -11.75 -4.63
N VAL A 112 -3.82 -11.59 -5.93
CA VAL A 112 -3.70 -12.68 -6.90
C VAL A 112 -2.22 -12.98 -7.11
N ASP A 113 -1.74 -14.07 -6.52
CA ASP A 113 -0.35 -14.52 -6.62
C ASP A 113 -0.11 -15.25 -7.95
N VAL A 114 0.74 -14.67 -8.77
CA VAL A 114 1.12 -15.19 -10.10
C VAL A 114 2.63 -15.40 -10.25
N ARG A 115 3.37 -15.44 -9.13
CA ARG A 115 4.83 -15.57 -9.13
C ARG A 115 5.34 -16.79 -9.91
N ASP A 116 4.65 -17.93 -9.81
CA ASP A 116 5.02 -19.14 -10.56
C ASP A 116 4.91 -18.94 -12.08
N ASN A 117 3.93 -18.16 -12.53
CA ASN A 117 3.78 -17.81 -13.94
C ASN A 117 4.87 -16.84 -14.40
N VAL A 118 5.15 -15.82 -13.58
CA VAL A 118 6.19 -14.82 -13.84
C VAL A 118 7.59 -15.45 -13.88
N ALA A 119 7.84 -16.46 -13.07
CA ALA A 119 9.11 -17.20 -13.08
C ALA A 119 9.43 -17.86 -14.45
N SER A 120 8.41 -18.14 -15.24
CA SER A 120 8.55 -18.73 -16.59
C SER A 120 8.34 -17.73 -17.73
N ASP A 121 7.75 -16.57 -17.46
CA ASP A 121 7.46 -15.50 -18.42
C ASP A 121 7.54 -14.14 -17.71
N GLU A 122 8.64 -13.42 -17.90
CA GLU A 122 8.87 -12.12 -17.25
C GLU A 122 7.87 -11.04 -17.70
N ASP A 123 7.24 -11.20 -18.86
CA ASP A 123 6.22 -10.33 -19.42
C ASP A 123 4.80 -10.90 -19.19
N TYR A 124 4.66 -11.77 -18.20
CA TYR A 124 3.38 -12.41 -17.90
C TYR A 124 2.26 -11.39 -17.67
N ARG A 125 1.12 -11.65 -18.28
CA ARG A 125 -0.08 -10.84 -18.13
C ARG A 125 -1.14 -11.59 -17.35
N LEU A 126 -1.55 -11.06 -16.19
CA LEU A 126 -2.60 -11.63 -15.35
C LEU A 126 -3.87 -11.86 -16.17
N THR A 127 -4.38 -13.08 -16.14
CA THR A 127 -5.50 -13.53 -16.99
C THR A 127 -6.81 -13.62 -16.23
N VAL A 128 -7.93 -13.72 -16.96
CA VAL A 128 -9.24 -14.06 -16.38
C VAL A 128 -9.21 -15.43 -15.66
N THR A 129 -8.42 -16.36 -16.14
CA THR A 129 -8.27 -17.69 -15.52
C THR A 129 -7.65 -17.57 -14.13
N ASP A 130 -6.69 -16.68 -13.93
CA ASP A 130 -6.07 -16.45 -12.61
C ASP A 130 -7.07 -15.86 -11.62
N LEU A 131 -7.86 -14.86 -12.06
CA LEU A 131 -8.93 -14.27 -11.26
C LEU A 131 -9.96 -15.32 -10.86
N GLN A 132 -10.38 -16.16 -11.79
CA GLN A 132 -11.32 -17.25 -11.52
C GLN A 132 -10.69 -18.33 -10.62
N ALA A 133 -9.39 -18.61 -10.75
CA ALA A 133 -8.67 -19.53 -9.88
C ALA A 133 -8.59 -18.97 -8.44
N TRP A 134 -8.36 -17.68 -8.30
CA TRP A 134 -8.43 -17.01 -7.00
C TRP A 134 -9.83 -17.14 -6.38
N GLU A 135 -10.89 -16.88 -7.16
CA GLU A 135 -12.29 -17.00 -6.68
C GLU A 135 -12.67 -18.42 -6.26
N ARG A 136 -12.17 -19.44 -6.97
CA ARG A 136 -12.42 -20.84 -6.55
C ARG A 136 -11.83 -21.16 -5.17
N ARG A 137 -10.76 -20.47 -4.77
CA ARG A 137 -10.07 -20.72 -3.49
C ARG A 137 -10.62 -19.86 -2.35
N HIS A 138 -11.01 -18.63 -2.66
CA HIS A 138 -11.27 -17.59 -1.65
C HIS A 138 -12.71 -17.06 -1.67
N GLY A 139 -13.51 -17.50 -2.63
CA GLY A 139 -14.86 -16.98 -2.85
C GLY A 139 -14.87 -15.80 -3.84
N ARG A 140 -16.07 -15.34 -4.19
CA ARG A 140 -16.25 -14.23 -5.14
C ARG A 140 -15.51 -12.99 -4.68
N ILE A 141 -14.83 -12.29 -5.61
CA ILE A 141 -14.22 -10.98 -5.37
C ILE A 141 -15.25 -10.04 -4.74
N PRO A 142 -14.98 -9.50 -3.53
CA PRO A 142 -15.94 -8.67 -2.81
C PRO A 142 -16.24 -7.35 -3.54
N ARG A 143 -17.40 -6.78 -3.25
CA ARG A 143 -17.73 -5.42 -3.68
C ARG A 143 -16.75 -4.41 -3.07
N GLY A 144 -16.35 -3.40 -3.86
CA GLY A 144 -15.41 -2.37 -3.44
C GLY A 144 -13.97 -2.87 -3.30
N ALA A 145 -13.63 -4.03 -3.87
CA ALA A 145 -12.29 -4.61 -3.76
C ALA A 145 -11.24 -3.78 -4.52
N ILE A 146 -10.02 -3.83 -3.99
CA ILE A 146 -8.78 -3.47 -4.67
C ILE A 146 -8.14 -4.79 -5.10
N VAL A 147 -8.04 -5.02 -6.41
CA VAL A 147 -7.50 -6.28 -6.97
C VAL A 147 -6.03 -6.08 -7.28
N ILE A 148 -5.17 -6.85 -6.61
CA ILE A 148 -3.73 -6.69 -6.62
C ILE A 148 -3.10 -7.90 -7.31
N MET A 149 -2.31 -7.65 -8.34
CA MET A 149 -1.42 -8.65 -8.93
C MET A 149 -0.15 -8.71 -8.10
N PHE A 150 0.16 -9.89 -7.56
CA PHE A 150 1.42 -10.16 -6.89
C PHE A 150 2.34 -10.96 -7.81
N SER A 151 3.31 -10.28 -8.37
CA SER A 151 4.25 -10.83 -9.33
C SER A 151 5.58 -11.28 -8.71
N GLY A 152 5.90 -10.82 -7.49
CA GLY A 152 7.20 -11.01 -6.85
C GLY A 152 8.26 -10.01 -7.33
N TRP A 153 7.90 -9.09 -8.22
CA TRP A 153 8.83 -8.12 -8.80
C TRP A 153 9.42 -7.17 -7.78
N GLY A 154 8.66 -6.88 -6.71
CA GLY A 154 9.08 -6.04 -5.61
C GLY A 154 10.40 -6.45 -4.95
N GLU A 155 10.82 -7.71 -5.05
CA GLU A 155 12.10 -8.20 -4.54
C GLU A 155 13.31 -7.55 -5.24
N ARG A 156 13.12 -7.02 -6.45
CA ARG A 156 14.17 -6.36 -7.26
C ARG A 156 14.30 -4.87 -6.95
N TRP A 157 13.43 -4.30 -6.08
CA TRP A 157 13.37 -2.85 -5.83
C TRP A 157 14.71 -2.21 -5.43
N GLY A 158 15.58 -2.95 -4.74
CA GLY A 158 16.90 -2.49 -4.31
C GLY A 158 17.93 -2.33 -5.44
N ASP A 159 17.62 -2.81 -6.65
CA ASP A 159 18.45 -2.70 -7.86
C ASP A 159 17.59 -2.10 -8.99
N PRO A 160 17.73 -0.78 -9.25
CA PRO A 160 16.92 -0.08 -10.25
C PRO A 160 17.02 -0.68 -11.67
N ASP A 161 18.18 -1.17 -12.06
CA ASP A 161 18.37 -1.78 -13.38
C ASP A 161 17.68 -3.15 -13.46
N ALA A 162 17.79 -3.96 -12.41
CA ALA A 162 17.08 -5.23 -12.32
C ALA A 162 15.56 -5.06 -12.22
N TYR A 163 15.10 -4.01 -11.53
CA TYR A 163 13.66 -3.73 -11.41
C TYR A 163 13.06 -3.23 -12.74
N ARG A 164 13.78 -2.35 -13.45
CA ARG A 164 13.38 -1.87 -14.78
C ARG A 164 13.50 -2.95 -15.84
N ASN A 165 14.48 -3.83 -15.68
CA ASN A 165 14.76 -4.96 -16.58
C ASN A 165 14.70 -4.54 -18.05
N PHE A 166 15.45 -3.47 -18.40
CA PHE A 166 15.46 -2.91 -19.76
C PHE A 166 16.43 -3.67 -20.66
N HIS A 167 15.91 -4.37 -21.64
CA HIS A 167 16.69 -5.05 -22.68
C HIS A 167 15.91 -5.09 -24.00
N ASP A 168 16.55 -5.40 -25.10
CA ASP A 168 15.96 -5.47 -26.46
C ASP A 168 15.17 -4.22 -26.87
N GLY A 169 15.50 -3.06 -26.25
CA GLY A 169 14.88 -1.76 -26.56
C GLY A 169 13.58 -1.49 -25.84
N ALA A 170 13.16 -2.33 -24.88
CA ALA A 170 11.96 -2.18 -24.09
C ALA A 170 12.20 -2.50 -22.60
N LEU A 171 11.28 -2.08 -21.76
CA LEU A 171 11.15 -2.60 -20.39
C LEU A 171 10.48 -3.97 -20.44
N HIS A 172 10.87 -4.87 -19.52
CA HIS A 172 10.32 -6.20 -19.42
C HIS A 172 9.92 -6.48 -17.98
N PHE A 173 8.63 -6.51 -17.70
CA PHE A 173 8.04 -6.84 -16.40
C PHE A 173 6.56 -7.23 -16.58
N PRO A 174 5.99 -8.02 -15.63
CA PRO A 174 4.62 -8.48 -15.74
C PRO A 174 3.60 -7.36 -15.49
N GLY A 175 2.37 -7.55 -15.98
CA GLY A 175 1.24 -6.63 -15.82
C GLY A 175 -0.11 -7.32 -15.92
N PHE A 176 -1.18 -6.56 -15.96
CA PHE A 176 -2.52 -7.08 -16.23
C PHE A 176 -2.74 -7.29 -17.73
N SER A 177 -3.62 -8.21 -18.10
CA SER A 177 -4.13 -8.25 -19.47
C SER A 177 -5.36 -7.35 -19.62
N ALA A 178 -5.59 -6.82 -20.82
CA ALA A 178 -6.78 -6.03 -21.13
C ALA A 178 -8.08 -6.80 -20.82
N GLU A 179 -8.08 -8.10 -21.14
CA GLU A 179 -9.22 -8.99 -20.91
C GLU A 179 -9.51 -9.17 -19.43
N SER A 180 -8.47 -9.27 -18.57
CA SER A 180 -8.67 -9.45 -17.14
C SER A 180 -9.27 -8.20 -16.50
N VAL A 181 -8.81 -7.00 -16.88
CA VAL A 181 -9.36 -5.74 -16.36
C VAL A 181 -10.77 -5.50 -16.87
N SER A 182 -11.04 -5.74 -18.16
CA SER A 182 -12.40 -5.66 -18.71
C SER A 182 -13.34 -6.62 -18.01
N TRP A 183 -12.91 -7.87 -17.77
CA TRP A 183 -13.71 -8.86 -17.04
C TRP A 183 -14.00 -8.40 -15.60
N LEU A 184 -13.04 -7.81 -14.91
CA LEU A 184 -13.25 -7.24 -13.56
C LEU A 184 -14.32 -6.14 -13.60
N LEU A 185 -14.25 -5.22 -14.55
CA LEU A 185 -15.20 -4.12 -14.68
C LEU A 185 -16.61 -4.60 -15.05
N ASP A 186 -16.73 -5.61 -15.90
CA ASP A 186 -18.02 -6.14 -16.36
C ASP A 186 -18.70 -7.05 -15.32
N HIS A 187 -17.92 -7.73 -14.48
CA HIS A 187 -18.45 -8.80 -13.64
C HIS A 187 -18.26 -8.56 -12.14
N ARG A 188 -17.45 -7.56 -11.75
CA ARG A 188 -17.13 -7.25 -10.35
C ARG A 188 -17.26 -5.74 -10.13
N ASP A 189 -17.61 -5.38 -8.91
CA ASP A 189 -17.67 -3.98 -8.48
C ASP A 189 -16.38 -3.66 -7.71
N ILE A 190 -15.29 -3.37 -8.43
CA ILE A 190 -13.99 -3.00 -7.87
C ILE A 190 -13.84 -1.48 -7.79
N VAL A 191 -12.97 -0.97 -6.90
CA VAL A 191 -12.62 0.45 -6.82
C VAL A 191 -11.31 0.77 -7.53
N GLY A 192 -10.39 -0.19 -7.60
CA GLY A 192 -9.10 -0.02 -8.25
C GLY A 192 -8.35 -1.34 -8.42
N ILE A 193 -7.22 -1.26 -9.11
CA ILE A 193 -6.26 -2.36 -9.27
C ILE A 193 -4.90 -1.95 -8.73
N GLY A 194 -4.04 -2.93 -8.43
CA GLY A 194 -2.68 -2.66 -7.94
C GLY A 194 -1.67 -3.70 -8.37
N ILE A 195 -0.38 -3.33 -8.33
CA ILE A 195 0.72 -4.19 -8.77
C ILE A 195 2.03 -3.82 -8.07
N ASP A 196 2.99 -4.76 -8.04
CA ASP A 196 4.36 -4.57 -7.53
C ASP A 196 5.40 -4.30 -8.64
N THR A 197 4.97 -3.77 -9.80
CA THR A 197 5.83 -3.35 -10.93
C THR A 197 5.71 -1.86 -11.20
N LEU A 198 6.49 -1.36 -12.19
CA LEU A 198 6.50 0.05 -12.63
C LEU A 198 5.23 0.47 -13.36
N SER A 199 4.40 -0.48 -13.81
CA SER A 199 3.16 -0.20 -14.54
C SER A 199 2.17 -1.33 -14.35
N VAL A 200 0.86 -1.01 -14.36
CA VAL A 200 -0.21 -2.02 -14.44
C VAL A 200 -0.29 -2.65 -15.84
N ASP A 201 0.19 -1.98 -16.88
CA ASP A 201 0.48 -2.62 -18.17
C ASP A 201 1.80 -3.41 -18.05
N TYR A 202 1.95 -4.48 -18.83
CA TYR A 202 3.21 -5.23 -18.91
C TYR A 202 4.32 -4.39 -19.58
N GLY A 203 5.59 -4.67 -19.27
CA GLY A 203 6.73 -3.84 -19.66
C GLY A 203 6.80 -3.45 -21.16
N PRO A 204 6.65 -4.40 -22.12
CA PRO A 204 6.69 -4.09 -23.54
C PRO A 204 5.45 -3.39 -24.11
N SER A 205 4.45 -3.07 -23.27
CA SER A 205 3.25 -2.35 -23.74
C SER A 205 3.60 -1.02 -24.38
N THR A 206 3.10 -0.76 -25.58
CA THR A 206 3.27 0.50 -26.29
C THR A 206 2.00 1.32 -26.39
N ASP A 207 0.87 0.72 -26.03
CA ASP A 207 -0.47 1.32 -26.12
C ASP A 207 -1.11 1.59 -24.75
N PHE A 208 -0.52 1.10 -23.65
CA PHE A 208 -1.00 1.26 -22.27
C PHE A 208 -2.50 0.94 -22.11
N ILE A 209 -2.93 -0.12 -22.80
CA ILE A 209 -4.35 -0.46 -22.92
C ILE A 209 -5.02 -0.71 -21.56
N VAL A 210 -4.29 -1.25 -20.57
CA VAL A 210 -4.82 -1.49 -19.23
C VAL A 210 -5.12 -0.17 -18.53
N HIS A 211 -4.22 0.81 -18.62
CA HIS A 211 -4.47 2.16 -18.11
C HIS A 211 -5.71 2.76 -18.76
N HIS A 212 -5.81 2.71 -20.10
CA HIS A 212 -6.98 3.26 -20.79
C HIS A 212 -8.29 2.62 -20.34
N ILE A 213 -8.31 1.30 -20.11
CA ILE A 213 -9.52 0.59 -19.65
C ILE A 213 -9.89 0.98 -18.23
N ILE A 214 -8.94 0.92 -17.27
CA ILE A 214 -9.24 1.15 -15.87
C ILE A 214 -9.57 2.62 -15.60
N ASN A 215 -8.79 3.56 -16.14
CA ASN A 215 -9.01 4.98 -15.98
C ASN A 215 -10.27 5.44 -16.71
N GLY A 216 -10.55 4.90 -17.90
CA GLY A 216 -11.79 5.16 -18.63
C GLY A 216 -13.05 4.75 -17.90
N ALA A 217 -12.97 3.78 -16.98
CA ALA A 217 -14.04 3.39 -16.08
C ALA A 217 -14.12 4.24 -14.81
N ASN A 218 -13.37 5.35 -14.71
CA ASN A 218 -13.21 6.16 -13.49
C ASN A 218 -12.72 5.36 -12.28
N LYS A 219 -11.86 4.36 -12.52
CA LYS A 219 -11.16 3.61 -11.48
C LYS A 219 -9.68 3.97 -11.52
N TRP A 220 -9.01 3.79 -10.40
CA TRP A 220 -7.60 4.14 -10.22
C TRP A 220 -6.72 2.88 -10.21
N ALA A 221 -5.43 3.08 -10.47
CA ALA A 221 -4.41 2.08 -10.31
C ALA A 221 -3.41 2.48 -9.22
N VAL A 222 -2.77 1.50 -8.54
CA VAL A 222 -1.63 1.74 -7.65
C VAL A 222 -0.46 0.87 -8.08
N GLU A 223 0.70 1.49 -8.23
CA GLU A 223 1.91 0.86 -8.76
C GLU A 223 3.03 0.82 -7.71
N ASN A 224 4.01 -0.03 -7.95
CA ASN A 224 5.19 -0.21 -7.10
C ASN A 224 4.82 -0.56 -5.64
N LEU A 225 3.84 -1.46 -5.45
CA LEU A 225 3.50 -1.96 -4.12
C LEU A 225 4.65 -2.78 -3.53
N ALA A 226 4.82 -2.70 -2.21
CA ALA A 226 5.83 -3.41 -1.45
C ALA A 226 5.21 -4.54 -0.60
N ASN A 227 6.03 -5.50 -0.17
CA ASN A 227 5.70 -6.50 0.86
C ASN A 227 4.40 -7.28 0.61
N LEU A 228 4.10 -7.58 -0.67
CA LEU A 228 2.90 -8.36 -1.02
C LEU A 228 3.01 -9.82 -0.55
N ASP A 229 4.22 -10.34 -0.34
CA ASP A 229 4.48 -11.64 0.28
C ASP A 229 3.96 -11.77 1.71
N GLN A 230 3.82 -10.63 2.43
CA GLN A 230 3.30 -10.53 3.78
C GLN A 230 1.80 -10.19 3.82
N THR A 231 1.22 -9.88 2.66
CA THR A 231 -0.18 -9.45 2.53
C THR A 231 -1.06 -10.68 2.28
N PRO A 232 -2.10 -10.92 3.10
CA PRO A 232 -2.96 -12.09 2.91
C PRO A 232 -3.69 -12.03 1.57
N ALA A 233 -3.85 -13.19 0.92
CA ALA A 233 -4.54 -13.30 -0.36
C ALA A 233 -6.00 -12.81 -0.30
N SER A 234 -6.64 -12.91 0.87
CA SER A 234 -8.01 -12.44 1.13
C SER A 234 -8.21 -12.08 2.60
N GLY A 235 -9.28 -11.35 2.92
CA GLY A 235 -9.61 -10.97 4.30
C GLY A 235 -8.82 -9.79 4.84
N GLY A 236 -7.98 -9.17 4.04
CA GLY A 236 -7.33 -7.88 4.34
C GLY A 236 -8.20 -6.71 3.91
N LEU A 237 -8.00 -5.57 4.57
CA LEU A 237 -8.50 -4.26 4.18
C LEU A 237 -7.31 -3.40 3.77
N MET A 238 -7.20 -3.06 2.48
CA MET A 238 -6.16 -2.16 2.00
C MET A 238 -6.64 -0.72 2.05
N VAL A 239 -5.74 0.14 2.48
CA VAL A 239 -5.88 1.60 2.44
C VAL A 239 -4.79 2.14 1.54
N VAL A 240 -5.18 2.92 0.55
CA VAL A 240 -4.25 3.61 -0.37
C VAL A 240 -4.48 5.11 -0.24
N SER A 241 -3.47 5.83 0.24
CA SER A 241 -3.60 7.24 0.61
C SER A 241 -2.67 8.12 -0.25
N PRO A 242 -3.08 8.48 -1.48
CA PRO A 242 -2.30 9.39 -2.32
C PRO A 242 -2.27 10.80 -1.76
N MET A 243 -1.25 11.57 -2.14
CA MET A 243 -1.25 13.01 -1.92
C MET A 243 -2.44 13.64 -2.65
N LYS A 244 -3.22 14.46 -1.93
CA LYS A 244 -4.42 15.12 -2.48
C LYS A 244 -4.05 16.39 -3.25
N ILE A 245 -3.39 16.22 -4.39
CA ILE A 245 -2.87 17.31 -5.23
C ILE A 245 -4.03 17.88 -6.07
N GLN A 246 -4.23 19.19 -6.04
CA GLN A 246 -5.25 19.84 -6.87
C GLN A 246 -4.96 19.60 -8.36
N SER A 247 -5.93 19.05 -9.06
CA SER A 247 -5.83 18.69 -10.49
C SER A 247 -4.64 17.74 -10.79
N GLY A 248 -4.19 16.98 -9.79
CA GLY A 248 -3.12 15.99 -9.98
C GLY A 248 -3.61 14.80 -10.80
N THR A 249 -2.78 14.36 -11.73
CA THR A 249 -3.05 13.16 -12.57
C THR A 249 -2.75 11.87 -11.81
N GLY A 250 -2.01 11.99 -10.72
CA GLY A 250 -1.64 10.93 -9.80
C GLY A 250 -1.07 11.52 -8.52
N GLY A 251 -0.46 10.68 -7.70
CA GLY A 251 0.23 11.11 -6.51
C GLY A 251 0.88 9.98 -5.74
N THR A 252 2.09 10.23 -5.22
CA THR A 252 2.75 9.31 -4.29
C THR A 252 1.81 8.97 -3.13
N ALA A 253 1.80 7.71 -2.73
CA ALA A 253 0.82 7.20 -1.78
C ALA A 253 1.47 6.43 -0.63
N ARG A 254 0.87 6.48 0.57
CA ARG A 254 1.08 5.47 1.59
C ARG A 254 0.02 4.39 1.42
N ALA A 255 0.43 3.20 1.00
CA ALA A 255 -0.41 2.01 0.91
C ALA A 255 -0.11 1.06 2.07
N TYR A 256 -1.14 0.49 2.70
CA TYR A 256 -0.97 -0.50 3.76
C TYR A 256 -2.20 -1.39 3.88
N THR A 257 -2.00 -2.63 4.30
CA THR A 257 -3.06 -3.61 4.49
C THR A 257 -3.22 -3.96 5.96
N LEU A 258 -4.45 -3.90 6.43
CA LEU A 258 -4.87 -4.30 7.77
C LEU A 258 -5.56 -5.66 7.67
N PHE A 259 -5.28 -6.61 8.59
CA PHE A 259 -5.92 -7.92 8.58
C PHE A 259 -5.97 -8.52 9.99
N ASN A 260 -6.71 -9.62 10.16
CA ASN A 260 -6.95 -10.27 11.46
C ASN A 260 -7.38 -9.25 12.53
N PHE A 261 -8.37 -8.42 12.20
CA PHE A 261 -9.06 -7.66 13.23
C PHE A 261 -9.78 -8.67 14.11
N ASP A 262 -9.30 -8.88 15.34
CA ASP A 262 -10.14 -9.49 16.37
C ASP A 262 -11.39 -8.61 16.45
N GLY A 263 -12.41 -9.03 15.73
CA GLY A 263 -13.62 -8.24 15.57
C GLY A 263 -14.20 -8.01 16.94
N GLY A 264 -14.12 -6.78 17.41
CA GLY A 264 -15.14 -6.35 18.32
C GLY A 264 -16.46 -6.70 17.68
N ARG A 265 -17.05 -7.83 18.08
CA ARG A 265 -18.45 -8.13 17.77
C ARG A 265 -19.23 -6.95 18.27
N THR A 266 -19.55 -6.00 17.41
CA THR A 266 -20.71 -5.17 17.65
C THR A 266 -21.88 -6.12 17.62
N SER A 267 -22.29 -6.60 18.81
CA SER A 267 -23.58 -7.23 19.02
C SER A 267 -24.62 -6.15 18.71
N GLY A 268 -24.97 -6.02 17.42
CA GLY A 268 -26.18 -5.33 17.06
C GLY A 268 -27.35 -6.07 17.71
N PRO A 269 -28.37 -5.37 18.20
CA PRO A 269 -29.55 -6.02 18.72
C PRO A 269 -30.14 -6.92 17.62
N ALA A 270 -30.48 -8.16 18.01
CA ALA A 270 -31.21 -9.06 17.15
C ALA A 270 -32.48 -8.36 16.67
N PRO A 271 -32.88 -8.48 15.38
CA PRO A 271 -34.16 -8.00 14.93
C PRO A 271 -35.24 -8.79 15.67
N GLY A 272 -36.10 -8.05 16.41
CA GLY A 272 -37.32 -8.58 17.01
C GLY A 272 -38.38 -8.85 15.96
#